data_f6c661d61270e82844fac1226d5615e7
#
_entry.id   f6c661d61270e82844fac1226d5615e7
#
_cell.length_a   1.000
_cell.length_b   1.000
_cell.length_c   1.000
_cell.angle_alpha   90.00
_cell.angle_beta   90.00
_cell.angle_gamma   90.00
#
_symmetry.space_group_name_H-M   'P 1'
#
loop_
_entity.id
_entity.type
_entity.pdbx_description
1 polymer ?
#
loop_
_entity_poly.entity_id
_entity_poly.type
_entity_poly.pdbx_seq_one_letter_code
_entity_poly.pdbx_strand_id
1 'polypeptide(L)'
;SRGLTPADLGTVLAAGSALKLLAGPLLGRVADWLGDPRLVLICCTGAAALCAAGFGLAGGFWALLLVNLALAAALAPTTALADAMALRAAREPPGFDYGRARAAGSASYILAAVAAGALVGVLGAGSAAWLIAAMLGLGAAAAFLLPRAEGFGRGGASGFRAALALPWLRRLMLIAALMQGSHAAYYAFGSIHWQALGFSAGVIGLLWAWGVVAEVALFLWGRGLVDRLGVRGMILLAAGAGLLRWPIMAVSESLAPLIFAQALHALTFGAMHLAAIRLLQERVPGSLGGTAQTLLGAAVGAMTTLLTLASGPGYAALGAGIFWAMAGLCGVVAVLVVMGGTPRR
;
A
#
# COMPACT_ATOMS: atom_id res chain seq x y z
N SER A 1 -19.87 10.20 -8.62
CA SER A 1 -19.55 11.46 -7.95
C SER A 1 -20.64 11.77 -6.95
N ARG A 2 -20.30 11.86 -5.67
CA ARG A 2 -21.24 12.15 -4.58
C ARG A 2 -21.09 13.61 -4.12
N GLY A 3 -20.81 14.52 -5.05
CA GLY A 3 -20.65 15.96 -4.79
C GLY A 3 -19.30 16.34 -4.18
N LEU A 4 -18.31 15.43 -4.11
CA LEU A 4 -16.97 15.76 -3.64
C LEU A 4 -16.13 16.37 -4.76
N THR A 5 -15.40 17.43 -4.41
CA THR A 5 -14.31 17.95 -5.25
C THR A 5 -13.07 17.06 -5.15
N PRO A 6 -12.11 17.17 -6.07
CA PRO A 6 -10.83 16.47 -5.94
C PRO A 6 -10.09 16.81 -4.62
N ALA A 7 -10.19 18.06 -4.15
CA ALA A 7 -9.63 18.49 -2.87
C ALA A 7 -10.29 17.78 -1.69
N ASP A 8 -11.62 17.66 -1.69
CA ASP A 8 -12.37 16.92 -0.66
C ASP A 8 -11.95 15.44 -0.66
N LEU A 9 -11.84 14.83 -1.85
CA LEU A 9 -11.41 13.44 -1.98
C LEU A 9 -10.00 13.23 -1.44
N GLY A 10 -9.05 14.10 -1.80
CA GLY A 10 -7.70 14.09 -1.25
C GLY A 10 -7.69 14.19 0.27
N THR A 11 -8.50 15.09 0.84
CA THR A 11 -8.64 15.29 2.29
C THR A 11 -9.21 14.04 2.97
N VAL A 12 -10.29 13.47 2.45
CA VAL A 12 -10.93 12.26 2.99
C VAL A 12 -9.93 11.09 2.99
N LEU A 13 -9.23 10.85 1.88
CA LEU A 13 -8.27 9.76 1.76
C LEU A 13 -7.05 9.96 2.67
N ALA A 14 -6.52 11.19 2.73
CA ALA A 14 -5.39 11.52 3.58
C ALA A 14 -5.73 11.38 5.08
N ALA A 15 -6.91 11.84 5.51
CA ALA A 15 -7.36 11.70 6.88
C ALA A 15 -7.47 10.23 7.30
N GLY A 16 -8.00 9.37 6.43
CA GLY A 16 -8.03 7.92 6.66
C GLY A 16 -6.63 7.32 6.75
N SER A 17 -5.72 7.72 5.86
CA SER A 17 -4.33 7.25 5.87
C SER A 17 -3.58 7.70 7.13
N ALA A 18 -3.78 8.95 7.59
CA ALA A 18 -3.21 9.45 8.84
C ALA A 18 -3.72 8.65 10.05
N LEU A 19 -5.03 8.37 10.10
CA LEU A 19 -5.61 7.61 11.19
C LEU A 19 -5.06 6.18 11.26
N LYS A 20 -4.79 5.52 10.13
CA LYS A 20 -4.18 4.19 10.10
C LYS A 20 -2.83 4.13 10.82
N LEU A 21 -2.02 5.20 10.75
CA LEU A 21 -0.72 5.26 11.42
C LEU A 21 -0.84 5.18 12.95
N LEU A 22 -1.95 5.64 13.50
CA LEU A 22 -2.24 5.60 14.94
C LEU A 22 -3.06 4.36 15.32
N ALA A 23 -4.11 4.07 14.56
CA ALA A 23 -5.05 2.99 14.84
C ALA A 23 -4.38 1.59 14.75
N GLY A 24 -3.45 1.38 13.82
CA GLY A 24 -2.74 0.11 13.68
C GLY A 24 -2.02 -0.32 14.96
N PRO A 25 -1.07 0.48 15.49
CA PRO A 25 -0.39 0.18 16.74
C PRO A 25 -1.31 0.07 17.96
N LEU A 26 -2.37 0.91 18.03
CA LEU A 26 -3.32 0.87 19.14
C LEU A 26 -4.12 -0.42 19.15
N LEU A 27 -4.70 -0.81 18.01
CA LEU A 27 -5.47 -2.05 17.90
C LEU A 27 -4.58 -3.30 17.95
N GLY A 28 -3.33 -3.21 17.51
CA GLY A 28 -2.33 -4.25 17.76
C GLY A 28 -2.11 -4.49 19.27
N ARG A 29 -1.99 -3.40 20.06
CA ARG A 29 -1.90 -3.52 21.53
C ARG A 29 -3.17 -4.10 22.17
N VAL A 30 -4.34 -3.78 21.61
CA VAL A 30 -5.60 -4.39 22.06
C VAL A 30 -5.56 -5.90 21.83
N ALA A 31 -5.05 -6.35 20.67
CA ALA A 31 -4.89 -7.77 20.37
C ALA A 31 -3.91 -8.46 21.36
N ASP A 32 -2.79 -7.80 21.69
CA ASP A 32 -1.83 -8.27 22.69
C ASP A 32 -2.45 -8.35 24.09
N TRP A 33 -3.25 -7.34 24.47
CA TRP A 33 -3.91 -7.27 25.77
C TRP A 33 -5.00 -8.32 25.92
N LEU A 34 -5.80 -8.55 24.89
CA LEU A 34 -6.84 -9.58 24.87
C LEU A 34 -6.26 -11.00 24.76
N GLY A 35 -5.01 -11.13 24.27
CA GLY A 35 -4.39 -12.43 23.99
C GLY A 35 -5.05 -13.22 22.86
N ASP A 36 -5.99 -12.59 22.14
CA ASP A 36 -6.74 -13.22 21.03
C ASP A 36 -6.73 -12.31 19.77
N PRO A 37 -5.66 -12.37 18.97
CA PRO A 37 -5.55 -11.60 17.72
C PRO A 37 -6.61 -11.99 16.69
N ARG A 38 -7.12 -13.23 16.73
CA ARG A 38 -8.20 -13.70 15.87
C ARG A 38 -9.50 -12.93 16.15
N LEU A 39 -9.85 -12.75 17.43
CA LEU A 39 -11.05 -12.00 17.80
C LEU A 39 -10.95 -10.55 17.30
N VAL A 40 -9.80 -9.90 17.49
CA VAL A 40 -9.58 -8.54 16.98
C VAL A 40 -9.65 -8.49 15.46
N LEU A 41 -9.09 -9.46 14.77
CA LEU A 41 -9.17 -9.56 13.31
C LEU A 41 -10.62 -9.69 12.83
N ILE A 42 -11.42 -10.57 13.44
CA ILE A 42 -12.85 -10.75 13.11
C ILE A 42 -13.63 -9.46 13.34
N CYS A 43 -13.48 -8.85 14.54
CA CYS A 43 -14.20 -7.61 14.87
C CYS A 43 -13.81 -6.47 13.92
N CYS A 44 -12.52 -6.29 13.67
CA CYS A 44 -12.03 -5.24 12.78
C CYS A 44 -12.47 -5.44 11.33
N THR A 45 -12.40 -6.67 10.80
CA THR A 45 -12.81 -6.95 9.42
C THR A 45 -14.33 -6.85 9.28
N GLY A 46 -15.10 -7.29 10.28
CA GLY A 46 -16.55 -7.14 10.32
C GLY A 46 -17.00 -5.66 10.40
N ALA A 47 -16.36 -4.88 11.28
CA ALA A 47 -16.58 -3.43 11.34
C ALA A 47 -16.24 -2.74 10.01
N ALA A 48 -15.13 -3.16 9.37
CA ALA A 48 -14.76 -2.63 8.06
C ALA A 48 -15.81 -2.96 6.98
N ALA A 49 -16.41 -4.15 7.00
CA ALA A 49 -17.50 -4.52 6.10
C ALA A 49 -18.73 -3.61 6.29
N LEU A 50 -19.11 -3.34 7.53
CA LEU A 50 -20.22 -2.42 7.84
C LEU A 50 -19.93 -0.99 7.40
N CYS A 51 -18.70 -0.49 7.65
CA CYS A 51 -18.27 0.82 7.17
C CYS A 51 -18.26 0.89 5.63
N ALA A 52 -17.82 -0.16 4.94
CA ALA A 52 -17.84 -0.21 3.48
C ALA A 52 -19.29 -0.15 2.94
N ALA A 53 -20.24 -0.87 3.57
CA ALA A 53 -21.65 -0.74 3.25
C ALA A 53 -22.18 0.69 3.52
N GLY A 54 -21.69 1.32 4.59
CA GLY A 54 -21.98 2.71 4.91
C GLY A 54 -21.65 3.69 3.80
N PHE A 55 -20.59 3.45 3.01
CA PHE A 55 -20.32 4.22 1.79
C PHE A 55 -21.45 4.12 0.77
N GLY A 56 -22.19 3.00 0.72
CA GLY A 56 -23.38 2.85 -0.13
C GLY A 56 -24.47 3.88 0.20
N LEU A 57 -24.58 4.26 1.48
CA LEU A 57 -25.65 5.10 2.04
C LEU A 57 -25.20 6.55 2.29
N ALA A 58 -23.90 6.78 2.55
CA ALA A 58 -23.36 8.10 2.89
C ALA A 58 -23.36 9.06 1.70
N GLY A 59 -23.69 10.31 1.96
CA GLY A 59 -23.62 11.44 1.00
C GLY A 59 -23.03 12.68 1.65
N GLY A 60 -22.39 13.52 0.84
CA GLY A 60 -21.73 14.74 1.30
C GLY A 60 -20.40 14.50 2.03
N PHE A 61 -19.63 15.56 2.18
CA PHE A 61 -18.25 15.53 2.68
C PHE A 61 -18.13 14.90 4.08
N TRP A 62 -18.90 15.36 5.05
CA TRP A 62 -18.76 14.93 6.45
C TRP A 62 -19.13 13.47 6.67
N ALA A 63 -20.22 12.99 6.03
CA ALA A 63 -20.62 11.60 6.15
C ALA A 63 -19.57 10.67 5.51
N LEU A 64 -19.06 11.02 4.33
CA LEU A 64 -18.02 10.24 3.66
C LEU A 64 -16.70 10.27 4.43
N LEU A 65 -16.33 11.41 5.03
CA LEU A 65 -15.16 11.52 5.90
C LEU A 65 -15.28 10.58 7.12
N LEU A 66 -16.40 10.63 7.84
CA LEU A 66 -16.60 9.81 9.04
C LEU A 66 -16.58 8.30 8.71
N VAL A 67 -17.26 7.91 7.63
CA VAL A 67 -17.25 6.52 7.17
C VAL A 67 -15.85 6.09 6.76
N ASN A 68 -15.09 6.95 6.06
CA ASN A 68 -13.72 6.65 5.67
C ASN A 68 -12.78 6.53 6.88
N LEU A 69 -12.92 7.39 7.88
CA LEU A 69 -12.15 7.31 9.12
C LEU A 69 -12.46 6.00 9.87
N ALA A 70 -13.72 5.63 10.01
CA ALA A 70 -14.11 4.38 10.64
C ALA A 70 -13.58 3.16 9.88
N LEU A 71 -13.70 3.14 8.55
CA LEU A 71 -13.16 2.08 7.70
C LEU A 71 -11.63 2.00 7.83
N ALA A 72 -10.94 3.14 7.79
CA ALA A 72 -9.50 3.21 7.90
C ALA A 72 -9.00 2.69 9.25
N ALA A 73 -9.66 3.07 10.35
CA ALA A 73 -9.35 2.56 11.69
C ALA A 73 -9.56 1.04 11.78
N ALA A 74 -10.69 0.54 11.27
CA ALA A 74 -11.01 -0.87 11.28
C ALA A 74 -10.00 -1.72 10.45
N LEU A 75 -9.59 -1.23 9.29
CA LEU A 75 -8.61 -1.94 8.43
C LEU A 75 -7.16 -1.82 8.90
N ALA A 76 -6.85 -0.87 9.79
CA ALA A 76 -5.46 -0.58 10.16
C ALA A 76 -4.66 -1.78 10.70
N PRO A 77 -5.18 -2.65 11.60
CA PRO A 77 -4.44 -3.77 12.15
C PRO A 77 -4.55 -5.05 11.30
N THR A 78 -5.49 -5.14 10.36
CA THR A 78 -5.91 -6.42 9.76
C THR A 78 -4.78 -7.17 9.05
N THR A 79 -3.99 -6.48 8.22
CA THR A 79 -2.86 -7.10 7.51
C THR A 79 -1.78 -7.55 8.48
N ALA A 80 -1.41 -6.71 9.45
CA ALA A 80 -0.35 -7.03 10.41
C ALA A 80 -0.75 -8.23 11.30
N LEU A 81 -2.00 -8.28 11.76
CA LEU A 81 -2.52 -9.40 12.56
C LEU A 81 -2.58 -10.69 11.73
N ALA A 82 -3.10 -10.62 10.50
CA ALA A 82 -3.16 -11.77 9.61
C ALA A 82 -1.76 -12.33 9.30
N ASP A 83 -0.79 -11.46 8.96
CA ASP A 83 0.59 -11.86 8.69
C ASP A 83 1.25 -12.47 9.93
N ALA A 84 1.06 -11.87 11.11
CA ALA A 84 1.62 -12.39 12.36
C ALA A 84 1.05 -13.78 12.71
N MET A 85 -0.25 -13.97 12.56
CA MET A 85 -0.91 -15.26 12.77
C MET A 85 -0.43 -16.30 11.74
N ALA A 86 -0.32 -15.93 10.47
CA ALA A 86 0.15 -16.81 9.41
C ALA A 86 1.61 -17.23 9.61
N LEU A 87 2.50 -16.30 9.97
CA LEU A 87 3.91 -16.60 10.26
C LEU A 87 4.07 -17.55 11.46
N ARG A 88 3.23 -17.39 12.47
CA ARG A 88 3.23 -18.28 13.63
C ARG A 88 2.76 -19.68 13.24
N ALA A 89 1.61 -19.79 12.57
CA ALA A 89 1.07 -21.07 12.12
C ALA A 89 2.03 -21.81 11.15
N ALA A 90 2.80 -21.07 10.35
CA ALA A 90 3.82 -21.66 9.49
C ALA A 90 5.00 -22.30 10.26
N ARG A 91 5.25 -21.87 11.50
CA ARG A 91 6.32 -22.41 12.37
C ARG A 91 5.87 -23.59 13.24
N GLU A 92 4.57 -23.73 13.47
CA GLU A 92 4.01 -24.80 14.33
C GLU A 92 3.71 -26.03 13.46
N PRO A 93 4.13 -27.26 13.87
CA PRO A 93 3.82 -28.47 13.10
C PRO A 93 2.30 -28.71 12.95
N PRO A 94 1.80 -29.14 11.78
CA PRO A 94 2.54 -29.58 10.58
C PRO A 94 3.13 -28.44 9.73
N GLY A 95 2.90 -27.17 10.06
CA GLY A 95 3.39 -26.01 9.33
C GLY A 95 2.87 -25.90 7.87
N PHE A 96 3.07 -24.73 7.30
CA PHE A 96 2.82 -24.48 5.88
C PHE A 96 3.82 -23.45 5.33
N ASP A 97 3.93 -23.39 4.01
CA ASP A 97 4.78 -22.38 3.36
C ASP A 97 4.08 -21.00 3.38
N TYR A 98 4.58 -20.10 4.23
CA TYR A 98 4.10 -18.72 4.30
C TYR A 98 4.20 -17.99 2.95
N GLY A 99 5.23 -18.27 2.14
CA GLY A 99 5.40 -17.66 0.82
C GLY A 99 4.24 -18.02 -0.11
N ARG A 100 3.78 -19.27 -0.08
CA ARG A 100 2.61 -19.73 -0.86
C ARG A 100 1.32 -19.06 -0.38
N ALA A 101 1.12 -18.93 0.92
CA ALA A 101 -0.04 -18.22 1.47
C ALA A 101 -0.03 -16.73 1.07
N ARG A 102 1.14 -16.09 1.10
CA ARG A 102 1.31 -14.70 0.68
C ARG A 102 1.07 -14.51 -0.82
N ALA A 103 1.54 -15.45 -1.65
CA ALA A 103 1.28 -15.47 -3.10
C ALA A 103 -0.21 -15.62 -3.42
N ALA A 104 -0.95 -16.44 -2.65
CA ALA A 104 -2.40 -16.56 -2.78
C ALA A 104 -3.10 -15.22 -2.54
N GLY A 105 -2.59 -14.39 -1.61
CA GLY A 105 -3.09 -13.02 -1.40
C GLY A 105 -2.94 -12.14 -2.64
N SER A 106 -1.80 -12.18 -3.32
CA SER A 106 -1.60 -11.45 -4.58
C SER A 106 -2.51 -11.97 -5.71
N ALA A 107 -2.65 -13.30 -5.82
CA ALA A 107 -3.57 -13.90 -6.80
C ALA A 107 -5.03 -13.49 -6.53
N SER A 108 -5.45 -13.49 -5.25
CA SER A 108 -6.79 -13.02 -4.86
C SER A 108 -7.01 -11.55 -5.21
N TYR A 109 -6.01 -10.70 -5.02
CA TYR A 109 -6.10 -9.29 -5.42
C TYR A 109 -6.29 -9.14 -6.94
N ILE A 110 -5.51 -9.86 -7.74
CA ILE A 110 -5.61 -9.83 -9.21
C ILE A 110 -7.02 -10.25 -9.65
N LEU A 111 -7.52 -11.37 -9.12
CA LEU A 111 -8.86 -11.86 -9.42
C LEU A 111 -9.93 -10.86 -8.99
N ALA A 112 -9.81 -10.30 -7.78
CA ALA A 112 -10.76 -9.32 -7.25
C ALA A 112 -10.76 -8.02 -8.07
N ALA A 113 -9.60 -7.52 -8.52
CA ALA A 113 -9.51 -6.32 -9.33
C ALA A 113 -10.21 -6.49 -10.69
N VAL A 114 -9.99 -7.65 -11.34
CA VAL A 114 -10.65 -7.98 -12.62
C VAL A 114 -12.15 -8.17 -12.43
N ALA A 115 -12.56 -8.97 -11.45
CA ALA A 115 -13.96 -9.25 -11.19
C ALA A 115 -14.73 -7.99 -10.76
N ALA A 116 -14.14 -7.17 -9.86
CA ALA A 116 -14.75 -5.92 -9.44
C ALA A 116 -14.89 -4.93 -10.60
N GLY A 117 -13.86 -4.82 -11.47
CA GLY A 117 -13.94 -4.00 -12.67
C GLY A 117 -15.09 -4.42 -13.61
N ALA A 118 -15.23 -5.73 -13.86
CA ALA A 118 -16.32 -6.26 -14.68
C ALA A 118 -17.69 -6.03 -14.03
N LEU A 119 -17.84 -6.33 -12.74
CA LEU A 119 -19.10 -6.15 -12.01
C LEU A 119 -19.52 -4.68 -11.92
N VAL A 120 -18.59 -3.77 -11.64
CA VAL A 120 -18.85 -2.32 -11.62
C VAL A 120 -19.25 -1.83 -13.01
N GLY A 121 -18.66 -2.42 -14.06
CA GLY A 121 -19.04 -2.12 -15.44
C GLY A 121 -20.49 -2.46 -15.76
N VAL A 122 -21.02 -3.56 -15.21
CA VAL A 122 -22.42 -4.01 -15.42
C VAL A 122 -23.37 -3.36 -14.44
N LEU A 123 -23.01 -3.30 -13.16
CA LEU A 123 -23.89 -2.87 -12.06
C LEU A 123 -23.81 -1.35 -11.77
N GLY A 124 -22.86 -0.67 -12.41
CA GLY A 124 -22.60 0.75 -12.19
C GLY A 124 -21.67 1.03 -10.98
N ALA A 125 -21.09 2.23 -10.94
CA ALA A 125 -20.11 2.64 -9.93
C ALA A 125 -20.63 2.60 -8.48
N GLY A 126 -21.95 2.71 -8.28
CA GLY A 126 -22.58 2.59 -6.96
C GLY A 126 -22.40 1.21 -6.31
N SER A 127 -22.18 0.16 -7.11
CA SER A 127 -21.99 -1.20 -6.61
C SER A 127 -20.63 -1.40 -5.90
N ALA A 128 -19.64 -0.56 -6.16
CA ALA A 128 -18.29 -0.74 -5.62
C ALA A 128 -18.26 -0.82 -4.10
N ALA A 129 -19.03 0.02 -3.40
CA ALA A 129 -19.11 0.00 -1.94
C ALA A 129 -19.67 -1.33 -1.41
N TRP A 130 -20.70 -1.85 -2.07
CA TRP A 130 -21.34 -3.12 -1.71
C TRP A 130 -20.46 -4.33 -2.00
N LEU A 131 -19.70 -4.29 -3.12
CA LEU A 131 -18.71 -5.34 -3.44
C LEU A 131 -17.59 -5.38 -2.41
N ILE A 132 -17.08 -4.23 -1.99
CA ILE A 132 -16.07 -4.14 -0.92
C ILE A 132 -16.64 -4.67 0.39
N ALA A 133 -17.87 -4.28 0.75
CA ALA A 133 -18.53 -4.75 1.96
C ALA A 133 -18.72 -6.27 1.95
N ALA A 134 -19.15 -6.85 0.83
CA ALA A 134 -19.30 -8.29 0.67
C ALA A 134 -17.96 -9.03 0.81
N MET A 135 -16.90 -8.53 0.17
CA MET A 135 -15.56 -9.13 0.27
C MET A 135 -15.00 -9.08 1.70
N LEU A 136 -15.16 -7.96 2.38
CA LEU A 136 -14.75 -7.81 3.79
C LEU A 136 -15.60 -8.70 4.71
N GLY A 137 -16.89 -8.81 4.45
CA GLY A 137 -17.79 -9.73 5.18
C GLY A 137 -17.37 -11.20 5.02
N LEU A 138 -17.03 -11.62 3.79
CA LEU A 138 -16.47 -12.95 3.53
C LEU A 138 -15.13 -13.13 4.25
N GLY A 139 -14.27 -12.11 4.25
CA GLY A 139 -13.00 -12.13 5.01
C GLY A 139 -13.23 -12.27 6.51
N ALA A 140 -14.20 -11.57 7.09
CA ALA A 140 -14.59 -11.70 8.50
C ALA A 140 -15.11 -13.11 8.78
N ALA A 141 -15.98 -13.67 7.91
CA ALA A 141 -16.48 -15.04 8.03
C ALA A 141 -15.33 -16.07 7.94
N ALA A 142 -14.41 -15.90 7.00
CA ALA A 142 -13.24 -16.76 6.88
C ALA A 142 -12.32 -16.69 8.13
N ALA A 143 -12.23 -15.54 8.79
CA ALA A 143 -11.44 -15.38 9.99
C ALA A 143 -11.96 -16.24 11.18
N PHE A 144 -13.23 -16.63 11.18
CA PHE A 144 -13.75 -17.62 12.15
C PHE A 144 -13.17 -19.03 11.96
N LEU A 145 -12.62 -19.33 10.80
CA LEU A 145 -11.97 -20.62 10.52
C LEU A 145 -10.52 -20.67 10.97
N LEU A 146 -9.92 -19.51 11.31
CA LEU A 146 -8.54 -19.45 11.77
C LEU A 146 -8.40 -20.09 13.16
N PRO A 147 -7.27 -20.77 13.47
CA PRO A 147 -7.03 -21.29 14.81
C PRO A 147 -6.89 -20.14 15.82
N ARG A 148 -7.26 -20.40 17.06
CA ARG A 148 -6.96 -19.49 18.16
C ARG A 148 -5.45 -19.49 18.39
N ALA A 149 -4.83 -18.32 18.40
CA ALA A 149 -3.42 -18.17 18.66
C ALA A 149 -3.23 -17.70 20.11
N GLU A 150 -2.80 -18.60 21.01
CA GLU A 150 -2.47 -18.26 22.38
C GLU A 150 -1.05 -17.65 22.46
N GLY A 151 -0.84 -16.70 23.38
CA GLY A 151 0.50 -16.19 23.70
C GLY A 151 1.12 -15.27 22.65
N PHE A 152 0.40 -14.26 22.17
CA PHE A 152 1.01 -13.13 21.49
C PHE A 152 1.92 -12.38 22.46
N GLY A 153 3.24 -12.39 22.17
CA GLY A 153 4.24 -11.80 23.03
C GLY A 153 4.14 -10.28 23.10
N ARG A 154 4.32 -9.72 24.28
CA ARG A 154 4.47 -8.28 24.50
C ARG A 154 5.71 -7.78 23.76
N GLY A 155 5.54 -7.27 22.56
CA GLY A 155 6.60 -6.58 21.82
C GLY A 155 7.02 -5.33 22.61
N GLY A 156 8.23 -5.34 23.16
CA GLY A 156 8.77 -4.19 23.89
C GLY A 156 9.02 -3.01 22.94
N ALA A 157 8.61 -1.83 23.35
CA ALA A 157 8.85 -0.55 22.63
C ALA A 157 10.34 -0.09 22.73
N SER A 158 11.27 -0.99 23.02
CA SER A 158 12.69 -0.70 23.20
C SER A 158 13.43 -0.70 21.87
N GLY A 159 13.95 0.45 21.48
CA GLY A 159 14.86 0.54 20.32
C GLY A 159 14.58 1.67 19.34
N PHE A 160 13.46 2.40 19.42
CA PHE A 160 13.13 3.48 18.48
C PHE A 160 14.23 4.57 18.42
N ARG A 161 14.72 5.01 19.56
CA ARG A 161 15.81 6.01 19.62
C ARG A 161 17.10 5.46 19.02
N ALA A 162 17.45 4.21 19.34
CA ALA A 162 18.64 3.55 18.80
C ALA A 162 18.54 3.36 17.28
N ALA A 163 17.40 2.94 16.77
CA ALA A 163 17.16 2.80 15.34
C ALA A 163 17.22 4.16 14.63
N LEU A 164 16.55 5.20 15.15
CA LEU A 164 16.59 6.56 14.61
C LEU A 164 17.97 7.22 14.70
N ALA A 165 18.84 6.78 15.59
CA ALA A 165 20.23 7.25 15.65
C ALA A 165 21.09 6.77 14.48
N LEU A 166 20.64 5.75 13.72
CA LEU A 166 21.35 5.21 12.57
C LEU A 166 21.19 6.14 11.33
N PRO A 167 22.26 6.85 10.87
CA PRO A 167 22.12 7.83 9.77
C PRO A 167 21.66 7.19 8.47
N TRP A 168 22.13 5.97 8.17
CA TRP A 168 21.76 5.24 6.97
C TRP A 168 20.28 4.84 6.97
N LEU A 169 19.70 4.53 8.15
CA LEU A 169 18.27 4.18 8.27
C LEU A 169 17.39 5.42 8.01
N ARG A 170 17.73 6.57 8.59
CA ARG A 170 17.02 7.83 8.33
C ARG A 170 17.03 8.19 6.84
N ARG A 171 18.17 7.96 6.18
CA ARG A 171 18.30 8.18 4.74
C ARG A 171 17.45 7.19 3.93
N LEU A 172 17.47 5.90 4.29
CA LEU A 172 16.59 4.90 3.66
C LEU A 172 15.13 5.28 3.84
N MET A 173 14.73 5.71 5.05
CA MET A 173 13.37 6.15 5.34
C MET A 173 12.96 7.32 4.43
N LEU A 174 13.82 8.33 4.25
CA LEU A 174 13.55 9.45 3.35
C LEU A 174 13.41 9.00 1.89
N ILE A 175 14.35 8.22 1.39
CA ILE A 175 14.35 7.70 0.01
C ILE A 175 13.10 6.85 -0.25
N ALA A 176 12.79 5.92 0.65
CA ALA A 176 11.62 5.06 0.52
C ALA A 176 10.31 5.86 0.63
N ALA A 177 10.26 6.83 1.54
CA ALA A 177 9.09 7.71 1.70
C ALA A 177 8.81 8.53 0.44
N LEU A 178 9.84 9.14 -0.17
CA LEU A 178 9.70 9.89 -1.42
C LEU A 178 9.31 8.97 -2.59
N MET A 179 9.98 7.81 -2.72
CA MET A 179 9.73 6.89 -3.82
C MET A 179 8.34 6.27 -3.75
N GLN A 180 7.92 5.78 -2.58
CA GLN A 180 6.58 5.21 -2.38
C GLN A 180 5.51 6.30 -2.37
N GLY A 181 5.83 7.47 -1.80
CA GLY A 181 4.95 8.64 -1.81
C GLY A 181 4.64 9.14 -3.24
N SER A 182 5.55 8.93 -4.21
CA SER A 182 5.30 9.26 -5.62
C SER A 182 4.09 8.53 -6.22
N HIS A 183 3.55 7.51 -5.55
CA HIS A 183 2.34 6.80 -5.96
C HIS A 183 1.05 7.46 -5.42
N ALA A 184 1.13 8.51 -4.60
CA ALA A 184 -0.03 9.07 -3.90
C ALA A 184 -1.13 9.56 -4.87
N ALA A 185 -0.76 10.35 -5.88
CA ALA A 185 -1.71 10.84 -6.90
C ALA A 185 -2.30 9.68 -7.72
N TYR A 186 -1.49 8.68 -8.03
CA TYR A 186 -1.91 7.49 -8.77
C TYR A 186 -2.95 6.67 -8.00
N TYR A 187 -2.73 6.40 -6.72
CA TYR A 187 -3.70 5.66 -5.91
C TYR A 187 -4.99 6.44 -5.66
N ALA A 188 -4.92 7.77 -5.53
CA ALA A 188 -6.09 8.60 -5.29
C ALA A 188 -6.90 8.88 -6.57
N PHE A 189 -6.23 9.14 -7.67
CA PHE A 189 -6.85 9.69 -8.89
C PHE A 189 -6.67 8.84 -10.15
N GLY A 190 -5.87 7.78 -10.13
CA GLY A 190 -5.60 6.97 -11.32
C GLY A 190 -6.86 6.41 -11.98
N SER A 191 -7.78 5.82 -11.22
CA SER A 191 -9.05 5.32 -11.76
C SER A 191 -9.95 6.44 -12.28
N ILE A 192 -9.98 7.59 -11.61
CA ILE A 192 -10.76 8.77 -12.02
C ILE A 192 -10.19 9.32 -13.33
N HIS A 193 -8.87 9.41 -13.43
CA HIS A 193 -8.18 9.86 -14.63
C HIS A 193 -8.48 8.95 -15.83
N TRP A 194 -8.34 7.63 -15.68
CA TRP A 194 -8.64 6.69 -16.75
C TRP A 194 -10.11 6.67 -17.15
N GLN A 195 -11.02 6.85 -16.18
CA GLN A 195 -12.44 6.99 -16.47
C GLN A 195 -12.73 8.27 -17.28
N ALA A 196 -12.04 9.38 -16.96
CA ALA A 196 -12.15 10.63 -17.72
C ALA A 196 -11.63 10.50 -19.16
N LEU A 197 -10.65 9.61 -19.42
CA LEU A 197 -10.18 9.21 -20.74
C LEU A 197 -11.15 8.28 -21.50
N GLY A 198 -12.28 7.89 -20.89
CA GLY A 198 -13.29 7.03 -21.51
C GLY A 198 -13.06 5.53 -21.32
N PHE A 199 -12.07 5.10 -20.54
CA PHE A 199 -11.87 3.67 -20.30
C PHE A 199 -12.98 3.09 -19.44
N SER A 200 -13.46 1.90 -19.81
CA SER A 200 -14.46 1.18 -19.05
C SER A 200 -13.91 0.70 -17.70
N ALA A 201 -14.80 0.47 -16.73
CA ALA A 201 -14.41 -0.06 -15.42
C ALA A 201 -13.66 -1.41 -15.52
N GLY A 202 -14.02 -2.25 -16.51
CA GLY A 202 -13.32 -3.51 -16.79
C GLY A 202 -11.86 -3.28 -17.20
N VAL A 203 -11.60 -2.34 -18.12
CA VAL A 203 -10.24 -1.97 -18.54
C VAL A 203 -9.44 -1.41 -17.37
N ILE A 204 -10.06 -0.56 -16.54
CA ILE A 204 -9.43 -0.01 -15.32
C ILE A 204 -9.04 -1.13 -14.35
N GLY A 205 -9.93 -2.10 -14.12
CA GLY A 205 -9.63 -3.28 -13.29
C GLY A 205 -8.46 -4.10 -13.83
N LEU A 206 -8.39 -4.29 -15.15
CA LEU A 206 -7.27 -4.98 -15.81
C LEU A 206 -5.95 -4.21 -15.68
N LEU A 207 -5.96 -2.88 -15.78
CA LEU A 207 -4.77 -2.06 -15.57
C LEU A 207 -4.23 -2.19 -14.14
N TRP A 208 -5.10 -2.18 -13.14
CA TRP A 208 -4.70 -2.42 -11.74
C TRP A 208 -4.13 -3.84 -11.56
N ALA A 209 -4.81 -4.86 -12.07
CA ALA A 209 -4.36 -6.24 -11.99
C ALA A 209 -2.99 -6.44 -12.68
N TRP A 210 -2.80 -5.84 -13.85
CA TRP A 210 -1.56 -5.93 -14.61
C TRP A 210 -0.34 -5.39 -13.85
N GLY A 211 -0.51 -4.26 -13.15
CA GLY A 211 0.55 -3.72 -12.29
C GLY A 211 0.99 -4.72 -11.21
N VAL A 212 0.04 -5.41 -10.58
CA VAL A 212 0.35 -6.43 -9.56
C VAL A 212 0.92 -7.71 -10.19
N VAL A 213 0.46 -8.12 -11.37
CA VAL A 213 1.07 -9.25 -12.10
C VAL A 213 2.56 -8.97 -12.37
N ALA A 214 2.90 -7.78 -12.84
CA ALA A 214 4.27 -7.39 -13.07
C ALA A 214 5.11 -7.37 -11.76
N GLU A 215 4.51 -6.91 -10.65
CA GLU A 215 5.15 -6.91 -9.33
C GLU A 215 5.42 -8.34 -8.84
N VAL A 216 4.45 -9.24 -8.94
CA VAL A 216 4.61 -10.66 -8.59
C VAL A 216 5.70 -11.30 -9.44
N ALA A 217 5.74 -11.01 -10.74
CA ALA A 217 6.80 -11.48 -11.63
C ALA A 217 8.18 -11.02 -11.15
N LEU A 218 8.32 -9.75 -10.75
CA LEU A 218 9.58 -9.24 -10.19
C LEU A 218 9.95 -9.97 -8.89
N PHE A 219 9.02 -10.23 -8.01
CA PHE A 219 9.30 -10.91 -6.74
C PHE A 219 9.70 -12.38 -6.95
N LEU A 220 9.13 -13.06 -7.94
CA LEU A 220 9.46 -14.46 -8.24
C LEU A 220 10.81 -14.62 -8.96
N TRP A 221 11.11 -13.72 -9.90
CA TRP A 221 12.26 -13.86 -10.79
C TRP A 221 13.33 -12.78 -10.62
N GLY A 222 13.07 -11.75 -9.83
CA GLY A 222 13.95 -10.59 -9.68
C GLY A 222 15.18 -10.80 -8.80
N ARG A 223 15.36 -11.96 -8.15
CA ARG A 223 16.52 -12.22 -7.26
C ARG A 223 17.85 -11.95 -7.95
N GLY A 224 18.04 -12.45 -9.18
CA GLY A 224 19.27 -12.21 -9.94
C GLY A 224 19.49 -10.74 -10.29
N LEU A 225 18.43 -9.96 -10.45
CA LEU A 225 18.50 -8.51 -10.67
C LEU A 225 19.00 -7.80 -9.40
N VAL A 226 18.45 -8.17 -8.24
CA VAL A 226 18.85 -7.62 -6.93
C VAL A 226 20.32 -7.94 -6.66
N ASP A 227 20.77 -9.15 -6.95
CA ASP A 227 22.17 -9.57 -6.74
C ASP A 227 23.15 -8.84 -7.66
N ARG A 228 22.78 -8.57 -8.91
CA ARG A 228 23.61 -7.87 -9.89
C ARG A 228 23.70 -6.36 -9.63
N LEU A 229 22.56 -5.72 -9.33
CA LEU A 229 22.49 -4.26 -9.19
C LEU A 229 22.81 -3.78 -7.76
N GLY A 230 22.64 -4.64 -6.78
CA GLY A 230 22.72 -4.27 -5.36
C GLY A 230 21.65 -3.24 -4.97
N VAL A 231 21.67 -2.83 -3.70
CA VAL A 231 20.68 -1.89 -3.14
C VAL A 231 20.65 -0.56 -3.91
N ARG A 232 21.82 0.01 -4.19
CA ARG A 232 21.91 1.31 -4.90
C ARG A 232 21.34 1.24 -6.30
N GLY A 233 21.74 0.21 -7.06
CA GLY A 233 21.25 0.01 -8.43
C GLY A 233 19.74 -0.22 -8.49
N MET A 234 19.19 -0.97 -7.54
CA MET A 234 17.74 -1.19 -7.44
C MET A 234 16.95 0.10 -7.15
N ILE A 235 17.46 0.98 -6.27
CA ILE A 235 16.82 2.28 -6.00
C ILE A 235 16.91 3.19 -7.23
N LEU A 236 18.05 3.22 -7.94
CA LEU A 236 18.19 4.00 -9.18
C LEU A 236 17.30 3.46 -10.30
N LEU A 237 17.16 2.13 -10.40
CA LEU A 237 16.21 1.50 -11.32
C LEU A 237 14.78 1.91 -11.02
N ALA A 238 14.38 1.91 -9.73
CA ALA A 238 13.06 2.36 -9.32
C ALA A 238 12.83 3.84 -9.65
N ALA A 239 13.80 4.70 -9.36
CA ALA A 239 13.72 6.13 -9.67
C ALA A 239 13.65 6.40 -11.18
N GLY A 240 14.50 5.71 -11.98
CA GLY A 240 14.47 5.81 -13.45
C GLY A 240 13.14 5.32 -14.05
N ALA A 241 12.61 4.21 -13.54
CA ALA A 241 11.29 3.73 -13.92
C ALA A 241 10.19 4.75 -13.58
N GLY A 242 10.29 5.46 -12.44
CA GLY A 242 9.35 6.51 -12.07
C GLY A 242 9.45 7.75 -12.97
N LEU A 243 10.69 8.13 -13.36
CA LEU A 243 10.93 9.21 -14.32
C LEU A 243 10.35 8.91 -15.71
N LEU A 244 10.11 7.65 -16.04
CA LEU A 244 9.46 7.24 -17.28
C LEU A 244 7.94 7.03 -17.08
N ARG A 245 7.55 6.36 -16.01
CA ARG A 245 6.16 5.99 -15.74
C ARG A 245 5.23 7.18 -15.57
N TRP A 246 5.63 8.13 -14.73
CA TRP A 246 4.76 9.26 -14.39
C TRP A 246 4.54 10.23 -15.56
N PRO A 247 5.54 10.61 -16.39
CA PRO A 247 5.28 11.34 -17.63
C PRO A 247 4.34 10.61 -18.58
N ILE A 248 4.47 9.28 -18.75
CA ILE A 248 3.53 8.51 -19.55
C ILE A 248 2.11 8.66 -19.00
N MET A 249 1.94 8.54 -17.67
CA MET A 249 0.64 8.76 -17.02
C MET A 249 0.09 10.18 -17.21
N ALA A 250 0.97 11.18 -17.33
CA ALA A 250 0.59 12.58 -17.50
C ALA A 250 0.09 12.92 -18.90
N VAL A 251 0.65 12.26 -19.93
CA VAL A 251 0.42 12.66 -21.33
C VAL A 251 -0.33 11.63 -22.17
N SER A 252 -0.43 10.39 -21.71
CA SER A 252 -1.01 9.32 -22.56
C SER A 252 -2.51 9.21 -22.39
N GLU A 253 -3.20 9.23 -23.53
CA GLU A 253 -4.64 9.04 -23.63
C GLU A 253 -5.02 7.67 -24.21
N SER A 254 -4.04 6.86 -24.60
CA SER A 254 -4.25 5.56 -25.21
C SER A 254 -3.82 4.40 -24.31
N LEU A 255 -4.39 3.22 -24.53
CA LEU A 255 -4.24 2.05 -23.66
C LEU A 255 -2.81 1.48 -23.66
N ALA A 256 -2.15 1.42 -24.82
CA ALA A 256 -0.85 0.74 -24.96
C ALA A 256 0.26 1.37 -24.08
N PRO A 257 0.50 2.70 -24.09
CA PRO A 257 1.46 3.31 -23.17
C PRO A 257 1.07 3.13 -21.70
N LEU A 258 -0.24 3.13 -21.37
CA LEU A 258 -0.72 2.92 -20.01
C LEU A 258 -0.46 1.48 -19.52
N ILE A 259 -0.60 0.47 -20.37
CA ILE A 259 -0.20 -0.91 -20.07
C ILE A 259 1.30 -0.97 -19.75
N PHE A 260 2.14 -0.30 -20.53
CA PHE A 260 3.56 -0.22 -20.26
C PHE A 260 3.86 0.51 -18.93
N ALA A 261 3.22 1.67 -18.71
CA ALA A 261 3.34 2.40 -17.45
C ALA A 261 2.92 1.54 -16.22
N GLN A 262 1.91 0.70 -16.39
CA GLN A 262 1.48 -0.22 -15.33
C GLN A 262 2.50 -1.35 -15.09
N ALA A 263 3.15 -1.87 -16.12
CA ALA A 263 4.24 -2.83 -15.94
C ALA A 263 5.43 -2.22 -15.16
N LEU A 264 5.71 -0.93 -15.35
CA LEU A 264 6.73 -0.21 -14.58
C LEU A 264 6.39 -0.09 -13.08
N HIS A 265 5.15 -0.41 -12.65
CA HIS A 265 4.80 -0.52 -11.22
C HIS A 265 5.71 -1.49 -10.48
N ALA A 266 6.01 -2.62 -11.07
CA ALA A 266 6.96 -3.59 -10.52
C ALA A 266 8.30 -2.95 -10.15
N LEU A 267 8.80 -2.05 -10.98
CA LEU A 267 10.07 -1.38 -10.73
C LEU A 267 9.90 -0.22 -9.73
N THR A 268 8.90 0.64 -9.91
CA THR A 268 8.71 1.80 -9.03
C THR A 268 8.37 1.40 -7.60
N PHE A 269 7.57 0.37 -7.41
CA PHE A 269 7.16 -0.15 -6.10
C PHE A 269 8.05 -1.32 -5.67
N GLY A 270 8.08 -2.39 -6.46
CA GLY A 270 8.69 -3.66 -6.08
C GLY A 270 10.21 -3.58 -5.94
N ALA A 271 10.92 -2.93 -6.88
CA ALA A 271 12.37 -2.80 -6.78
C ALA A 271 12.81 -1.96 -5.57
N MET A 272 12.07 -0.87 -5.25
CA MET A 272 12.32 -0.09 -4.03
C MET A 272 12.07 -0.93 -2.78
N HIS A 273 11.00 -1.72 -2.75
CA HIS A 273 10.69 -2.62 -1.64
C HIS A 273 11.80 -3.65 -1.42
N LEU A 274 12.23 -4.35 -2.47
CA LEU A 274 13.32 -5.34 -2.39
C LEU A 274 14.63 -4.70 -1.92
N ALA A 275 14.97 -3.51 -2.42
CA ALA A 275 16.15 -2.76 -1.98
C ALA A 275 16.09 -2.41 -0.49
N ALA A 276 14.94 -1.95 -0.02
CA ALA A 276 14.74 -1.58 1.38
C ALA A 276 14.86 -2.79 2.31
N ILE A 277 14.18 -3.90 1.99
CA ILE A 277 14.24 -5.13 2.79
C ILE A 277 15.67 -5.69 2.82
N ARG A 278 16.36 -5.73 1.67
CA ARG A 278 17.75 -6.19 1.61
C ARG A 278 18.68 -5.35 2.49
N LEU A 279 18.59 -4.03 2.41
CA LEU A 279 19.42 -3.13 3.22
C LEU A 279 19.14 -3.29 4.72
N LEU A 280 17.87 -3.47 5.09
CA LEU A 280 17.51 -3.77 6.48
C LEU A 280 18.12 -5.08 6.95
N GLN A 281 18.03 -6.14 6.15
CA GLN A 281 18.61 -7.45 6.48
C GLN A 281 20.15 -7.40 6.61
N GLU A 282 20.83 -6.61 5.77
CA GLU A 282 22.28 -6.50 5.77
C GLU A 282 22.84 -5.66 6.93
N ARG A 283 22.09 -4.68 7.43
CA ARG A 283 22.64 -3.65 8.32
C ARG A 283 21.95 -3.49 9.68
N VAL A 284 20.72 -3.97 9.83
CA VAL A 284 20.02 -3.84 11.12
C VAL A 284 20.42 -4.99 12.04
N PRO A 285 20.90 -4.70 13.26
CA PRO A 285 21.04 -5.72 14.28
C PRO A 285 19.71 -6.45 14.51
N GLY A 286 19.75 -7.78 14.67
CA GLY A 286 18.53 -8.60 14.76
C GLY A 286 17.54 -8.11 15.83
N SER A 287 18.03 -7.54 16.94
CA SER A 287 17.21 -6.96 18.00
C SER A 287 16.41 -5.71 17.59
N LEU A 288 16.81 -5.02 16.51
CA LEU A 288 16.17 -3.80 16.01
C LEU A 288 15.39 -4.01 14.71
N GLY A 289 15.37 -5.22 14.14
CA GLY A 289 14.76 -5.52 12.84
C GLY A 289 13.31 -5.09 12.72
N GLY A 290 12.47 -5.48 13.67
CA GLY A 290 11.06 -5.11 13.72
C GLY A 290 10.85 -3.60 13.89
N THR A 291 11.65 -2.96 14.76
CA THR A 291 11.61 -1.50 14.99
C THR A 291 11.98 -0.72 13.73
N ALA A 292 13.02 -1.14 13.01
CA ALA A 292 13.45 -0.48 11.77
C ALA A 292 12.41 -0.61 10.66
N GLN A 293 11.77 -1.77 10.51
CA GLN A 293 10.65 -1.96 9.56
C GLN A 293 9.44 -1.10 9.91
N THR A 294 9.09 -1.01 11.19
CA THR A 294 7.98 -0.17 11.66
C THR A 294 8.24 1.31 11.37
N LEU A 295 9.46 1.79 11.65
CA LEU A 295 9.86 3.17 11.36
C LEU A 295 9.84 3.46 9.85
N LEU A 296 10.34 2.53 9.04
CA LEU A 296 10.30 2.65 7.58
C LEU A 296 8.85 2.73 7.08
N GLY A 297 7.98 1.83 7.54
CA GLY A 297 6.56 1.84 7.21
C GLY A 297 5.85 3.12 7.65
N ALA A 298 6.15 3.63 8.84
CA ALA A 298 5.61 4.89 9.35
C ALA A 298 6.05 6.10 8.49
N ALA A 299 7.32 6.15 8.10
CA ALA A 299 7.83 7.23 7.23
C ALA A 299 7.17 7.20 5.84
N VAL A 300 7.04 6.03 5.24
CA VAL A 300 6.34 5.84 3.96
C VAL A 300 4.86 6.24 4.10
N GLY A 301 4.18 5.77 5.14
CA GLY A 301 2.78 6.09 5.38
C GLY A 301 2.53 7.59 5.61
N ALA A 302 3.38 8.25 6.40
CA ALA A 302 3.29 9.68 6.64
C ALA A 302 3.49 10.49 5.35
N MET A 303 4.52 10.17 4.56
CA MET A 303 4.76 10.85 3.27
C MET A 303 3.61 10.61 2.29
N THR A 304 3.13 9.37 2.17
CA THR A 304 1.99 9.05 1.31
C THR A 304 0.75 9.84 1.73
N THR A 305 0.50 9.96 3.04
CA THR A 305 -0.61 10.77 3.57
C THR A 305 -0.49 12.24 3.16
N LEU A 306 0.68 12.85 3.37
CA LEU A 306 0.93 14.25 3.00
C LEU A 306 0.77 14.48 1.50
N LEU A 307 1.33 13.59 0.68
CA LEU A 307 1.25 13.70 -0.77
C LEU A 307 -0.17 13.40 -1.29
N THR A 308 -0.94 12.53 -0.64
CA THR A 308 -2.35 12.31 -0.97
C THR A 308 -3.17 13.57 -0.69
N LEU A 309 -2.92 14.22 0.44
CA LEU A 309 -3.57 15.50 0.77
C LEU A 309 -3.25 16.58 -0.28
N ALA A 310 -1.97 16.72 -0.63
CA ALA A 310 -1.52 17.67 -1.66
C ALA A 310 -2.03 17.30 -3.07
N SER A 311 -2.23 16.03 -3.35
CA SER A 311 -2.71 15.56 -4.66
C SER A 311 -4.14 15.99 -4.96
N GLY A 312 -4.99 16.24 -3.97
CA GLY A 312 -6.35 16.72 -4.17
C GLY A 312 -6.41 18.07 -4.89
N PRO A 313 -5.90 19.15 -4.29
CA PRO A 313 -5.78 20.46 -4.93
C PRO A 313 -4.93 20.40 -6.21
N GLY A 314 -3.84 19.62 -6.20
CA GLY A 314 -2.98 19.44 -7.35
C GLY A 314 -3.71 18.86 -8.57
N TYR A 315 -4.52 17.81 -8.36
CA TYR A 315 -5.33 17.23 -9.45
C TYR A 315 -6.45 18.18 -9.89
N ALA A 316 -7.04 18.93 -8.99
CA ALA A 316 -8.04 19.95 -9.34
C ALA A 316 -7.47 21.03 -10.26
N ALA A 317 -6.22 21.47 -10.00
CA ALA A 317 -5.57 22.54 -10.76
C ALA A 317 -4.91 22.06 -12.06
N LEU A 318 -4.29 20.86 -12.05
CA LEU A 318 -3.41 20.39 -13.11
C LEU A 318 -3.95 19.18 -13.87
N GLY A 319 -5.05 18.55 -13.39
CA GLY A 319 -5.51 17.27 -13.94
C GLY A 319 -4.39 16.23 -13.94
N ALA A 320 -4.18 15.57 -15.08
CA ALA A 320 -3.09 14.60 -15.27
C ALA A 320 -1.68 15.21 -15.08
N GLY A 321 -1.54 16.53 -15.18
CA GLY A 321 -0.27 17.22 -14.95
C GLY A 321 0.32 16.99 -13.56
N ILE A 322 -0.48 16.56 -12.56
CA ILE A 322 0.00 16.19 -11.23
C ILE A 322 1.05 15.05 -11.29
N PHE A 323 1.01 14.18 -12.28
CA PHE A 323 1.98 13.10 -12.41
C PHE A 323 3.41 13.60 -12.73
N TRP A 324 3.58 14.81 -13.28
CA TRP A 324 4.91 15.42 -13.40
C TRP A 324 5.53 15.71 -12.03
N ALA A 325 4.74 16.11 -11.04
CA ALA A 325 5.23 16.26 -9.68
C ALA A 325 5.68 14.92 -9.08
N MET A 326 4.97 13.82 -9.40
CA MET A 326 5.38 12.47 -8.99
C MET A 326 6.71 12.06 -9.64
N ALA A 327 6.93 12.41 -10.92
CA ALA A 327 8.21 12.24 -11.59
C ALA A 327 9.32 13.04 -10.91
N GLY A 328 9.04 14.28 -10.52
CA GLY A 328 9.97 15.14 -9.78
C GLY A 328 10.46 14.50 -8.47
N LEU A 329 9.57 13.85 -7.71
CA LEU A 329 9.96 13.09 -6.50
C LEU A 329 10.93 11.95 -6.83
N CYS A 330 10.71 11.23 -7.93
CA CYS A 330 11.63 10.18 -8.39
C CYS A 330 13.00 10.78 -8.80
N GLY A 331 13.00 11.97 -9.43
CA GLY A 331 14.23 12.70 -9.73
C GLY A 331 15.01 13.08 -8.47
N VAL A 332 14.32 13.58 -7.44
CA VAL A 332 14.93 13.87 -6.13
C VAL A 332 15.55 12.60 -5.52
N VAL A 333 14.86 11.47 -5.59
CA VAL A 333 15.40 10.17 -5.13
C VAL A 333 16.68 9.81 -5.88
N ALA A 334 16.69 9.94 -7.21
CA ALA A 334 17.90 9.67 -8.02
C ALA A 334 19.06 10.53 -7.59
N VAL A 335 18.86 11.85 -7.44
CA VAL A 335 19.88 12.81 -6.97
C VAL A 335 20.41 12.44 -5.58
N LEU A 336 19.49 12.17 -4.62
CA LEU A 336 19.88 11.76 -3.28
C LEU A 336 20.77 10.50 -3.29
N VAL A 337 20.47 9.52 -4.15
CA VAL A 337 21.24 8.27 -4.24
C VAL A 337 22.58 8.49 -4.91
N VAL A 338 22.65 9.34 -5.94
CA VAL A 338 23.91 9.64 -6.66
C VAL A 338 24.86 10.44 -5.77
N MET A 339 24.38 11.56 -5.19
CA MET A 339 25.22 12.47 -4.40
C MET A 339 25.66 11.91 -3.04
N GLY A 340 24.82 11.08 -2.45
CA GLY A 340 25.06 10.65 -1.07
C GLY A 340 26.03 9.49 -0.92
N GLY A 341 26.63 8.94 -1.99
CA GLY A 341 27.46 7.73 -1.94
C GLY A 341 26.73 6.55 -1.26
N THR A 342 27.05 5.31 -1.57
CA THR A 342 26.68 4.22 -0.65
C THR A 342 27.46 4.46 0.64
N PRO A 343 26.86 4.32 1.84
CA PRO A 343 27.65 4.28 3.07
C PRO A 343 28.72 3.20 2.85
N ARG A 344 29.99 3.61 2.81
CA ARG A 344 31.12 2.68 2.72
C ARG A 344 31.00 1.70 3.88
N ARG A 345 31.36 0.46 3.63
CA ARG A 345 31.35 -0.66 4.59
C ARG A 345 31.98 -0.29 5.90
#